data_681b22e9455ba40785a3121c7dfec484
#
_entry.id   681b22e9455ba40785a3121c7dfec484
#
_cell.length_a   1.000
_cell.length_b   1.000
_cell.length_c   1.000
_cell.angle_alpha   90.00
_cell.angle_beta   90.00
_cell.angle_gamma   90.00
#
_symmetry.space_group_name_H-M   'P 1'
#
loop_
_entity.id
_entity.type
_entity.pdbx_description
1 polymer ?
#
loop_
_entity_poly.entity_id
_entity_poly.type
_entity_poly.pdbx_seq_one_letter_code
_entity_poly.pdbx_strand_id
1 'polypeptide(L)'
;MNEQINAPIPTRMIALGSAALTGGFNLIGFETIADATPQSLEQLLAELFTTRQKALVVVEEGLARSNGPWLKRVRNEGGRIVVVEVPPLQAPADYRPPVEDLVESILGPSALEERP
;
A
#
# COMPACT_ATOMS: atom_id res chain seq x y z
N MET A 1 -24.53 1.18 25.51
CA MET A 1 -23.85 1.62 24.33
C MET A 1 -22.50 0.97 24.19
N ASN A 2 -22.27 0.61 23.05
CA ASN A 2 -21.09 -0.12 22.74
C ASN A 2 -20.00 0.83 22.26
N GLU A 3 -18.84 0.73 22.83
CA GLU A 3 -17.74 1.58 22.42
C GLU A 3 -17.34 1.39 20.98
N GLN A 4 -17.60 0.22 20.44
CA GLN A 4 -17.26 -0.04 19.06
C GLN A 4 -18.01 0.85 18.09
N ILE A 5 -19.16 1.36 18.50
CA ILE A 5 -19.91 2.27 17.66
C ILE A 5 -19.14 3.57 17.44
N ASN A 6 -18.36 3.96 18.43
CA ASN A 6 -17.60 5.19 18.35
C ASN A 6 -16.15 4.98 18.01
N ALA A 7 -15.72 3.72 17.92
CA ALA A 7 -14.34 3.45 17.60
C ALA A 7 -14.06 3.80 16.13
N PRO A 8 -12.89 4.39 15.84
CA PRO A 8 -12.56 4.65 14.44
C PRO A 8 -12.40 3.35 13.68
N ILE A 9 -12.77 3.41 12.43
CA ILE A 9 -12.55 2.28 11.54
C ILE A 9 -11.05 2.21 11.22
N PRO A 10 -10.42 1.06 11.47
CA PRO A 10 -8.98 0.98 11.19
C PRO A 10 -8.68 1.16 9.71
N THR A 11 -7.58 1.79 9.42
CA THR A 11 -7.10 1.93 8.06
C THR A 11 -6.27 0.70 7.72
N ARG A 12 -6.64 0.02 6.68
CA ARG A 12 -5.84 -1.10 6.20
C ARG A 12 -4.61 -0.55 5.49
N MET A 13 -3.51 -1.25 5.64
CA MET A 13 -2.25 -0.88 4.98
C MET A 13 -1.83 -2.06 4.14
N ILE A 14 -1.84 -1.89 2.83
CA ILE A 14 -1.68 -2.98 1.88
C ILE A 14 -0.62 -2.60 0.87
N ALA A 15 0.30 -3.52 0.58
CA ALA A 15 1.33 -3.30 -0.42
C ALA A 15 1.24 -4.35 -1.51
N LEU A 16 1.30 -3.91 -2.76
CA LEU A 16 1.25 -4.79 -3.92
C LEU A 16 2.45 -4.55 -4.80
N GLY A 17 3.09 -5.61 -5.24
CA GLY A 17 4.23 -5.48 -6.12
C GLY A 17 5.04 -6.74 -6.18
N SER A 18 6.31 -6.60 -6.48
CA SER A 18 7.23 -7.73 -6.53
C SER A 18 7.40 -8.34 -5.15
N ALA A 19 7.91 -9.55 -5.12
CA ALA A 19 8.17 -10.23 -3.85
C ALA A 19 9.18 -9.45 -3.00
N ALA A 20 10.15 -8.80 -3.64
CA ALA A 20 11.14 -8.04 -2.89
C ALA A 20 10.50 -6.85 -2.18
N LEU A 21 9.65 -6.11 -2.87
CA LEU A 21 8.99 -4.96 -2.27
C LEU A 21 8.04 -5.38 -1.17
N THR A 22 7.19 -6.35 -1.47
CA THR A 22 6.16 -6.75 -0.51
C THR A 22 6.77 -7.44 0.71
N GLY A 23 7.88 -8.16 0.53
CA GLY A 23 8.55 -8.77 1.66
C GLY A 23 8.99 -7.75 2.70
N GLY A 24 9.50 -6.61 2.21
CA GLY A 24 9.89 -5.54 3.13
C GLY A 24 8.70 -4.93 3.86
N PHE A 25 7.63 -4.64 3.13
CA PHE A 25 6.44 -4.07 3.75
C PHE A 25 5.78 -5.04 4.72
N ASN A 26 5.85 -6.33 4.42
CA ASN A 26 5.30 -7.33 5.32
C ASN A 26 6.01 -7.32 6.67
N LEU A 27 7.30 -7.07 6.68
CA LEU A 27 8.07 -7.02 7.92
C LEU A 27 7.60 -5.94 8.87
N ILE A 28 7.02 -4.89 8.36
CA ILE A 28 6.54 -3.80 9.19
C ILE A 28 5.04 -3.80 9.35
N GLY A 29 4.39 -4.90 9.02
CA GLY A 29 3.00 -5.10 9.37
C GLY A 29 1.98 -4.82 8.29
N PHE A 30 2.41 -4.54 7.06
CA PHE A 30 1.46 -4.37 5.96
C PHE A 30 0.90 -5.71 5.51
N GLU A 31 -0.36 -5.73 5.10
CA GLU A 31 -0.87 -6.83 4.30
C GLU A 31 -0.18 -6.74 2.94
N THR A 32 0.10 -7.86 2.33
CA THR A 32 0.85 -7.82 1.07
C THR A 32 0.25 -8.77 0.04
N ILE A 33 0.40 -8.38 -1.23
CA ILE A 33 0.10 -9.24 -2.35
C ILE A 33 1.35 -9.27 -3.20
N ALA A 34 2.11 -10.35 -3.06
CA ALA A 34 3.35 -10.52 -3.80
C ALA A 34 3.04 -10.91 -5.24
N ASP A 35 3.92 -10.50 -6.14
CA ASP A 35 3.77 -10.79 -7.57
C ASP A 35 2.40 -10.37 -8.08
N ALA A 36 1.95 -9.22 -7.62
CA ALA A 36 0.63 -8.72 -7.95
C ALA A 36 0.54 -8.37 -9.44
N THR A 37 -0.62 -8.61 -10.00
CA THR A 37 -0.92 -8.29 -11.39
C THR A 37 -1.88 -7.11 -11.43
N PRO A 38 -2.06 -6.49 -12.60
CA PRO A 38 -3.09 -5.44 -12.72
C PRO A 38 -4.46 -5.93 -12.29
N GLN A 39 -4.76 -7.21 -12.55
CA GLN A 39 -6.04 -7.77 -12.13
C GLN A 39 -6.14 -7.87 -10.61
N SER A 40 -5.06 -8.27 -9.93
CA SER A 40 -5.08 -8.31 -8.47
C SER A 40 -5.34 -6.94 -7.89
N LEU A 41 -4.70 -5.93 -8.46
CA LEU A 41 -4.89 -4.55 -8.00
C LEU A 41 -6.33 -4.11 -8.19
N GLU A 42 -6.88 -4.37 -9.37
CA GLU A 42 -8.26 -3.97 -9.65
C GLU A 42 -9.24 -4.67 -8.73
N GLN A 43 -9.05 -5.96 -8.48
CA GLN A 43 -9.90 -6.70 -7.57
C GLN A 43 -9.85 -6.14 -6.16
N LEU A 44 -8.66 -5.82 -5.69
CA LEU A 44 -8.51 -5.25 -4.36
C LEU A 44 -9.22 -3.90 -4.25
N LEU A 45 -9.00 -3.04 -5.24
CA LEU A 45 -9.59 -1.70 -5.20
C LEU A 45 -11.11 -1.77 -5.28
N ALA A 46 -11.64 -2.67 -6.10
CA ALA A 46 -13.08 -2.86 -6.18
C ALA A 46 -13.65 -3.30 -4.84
N GLU A 47 -12.98 -4.23 -4.19
CA GLU A 47 -13.43 -4.72 -2.90
C GLU A 47 -13.39 -3.61 -1.84
N LEU A 48 -12.29 -2.88 -1.79
CA LEU A 48 -12.16 -1.80 -0.81
C LEU A 48 -13.23 -0.74 -1.04
N PHE A 49 -13.48 -0.42 -2.29
CA PHE A 49 -14.45 0.61 -2.63
C PHE A 49 -15.86 0.17 -2.27
N THR A 50 -16.24 -1.04 -2.65
CA THR A 50 -17.61 -1.50 -2.43
C THR A 50 -17.91 -1.77 -0.97
N THR A 51 -16.90 -2.16 -0.20
CA THR A 51 -17.09 -2.40 1.24
C THR A 51 -16.80 -1.16 2.08
N ARG A 52 -16.49 -0.05 1.45
CA ARG A 52 -16.30 1.25 2.10
C ARG A 52 -15.19 1.23 3.13
N GLN A 53 -14.14 0.49 2.87
CA GLN A 53 -13.02 0.41 3.78
C GLN A 53 -12.03 1.53 3.55
N LYS A 54 -11.37 1.96 4.61
CA LYS A 54 -10.25 2.89 4.50
C LYS A 54 -8.99 2.10 4.25
N ALA A 55 -8.14 2.58 3.36
CA ALA A 55 -6.91 1.87 3.06
C ALA A 55 -5.84 2.79 2.53
N LEU A 56 -4.62 2.51 2.94
CA LEU A 56 -3.42 3.03 2.28
C LEU A 56 -2.89 1.88 1.42
N VAL A 57 -2.86 2.08 0.13
CA VAL A 57 -2.47 1.05 -0.82
C VAL A 57 -1.17 1.48 -1.48
N VAL A 58 -0.10 0.78 -1.17
CA VAL A 58 1.21 1.05 -1.74
C VAL A 58 1.38 0.15 -2.94
N VAL A 59 1.66 0.73 -4.09
CA VAL A 59 1.67 -0.01 -5.35
C VAL A 59 2.99 0.24 -6.06
N GLU A 60 3.61 -0.82 -6.51
CA GLU A 60 4.84 -0.68 -7.29
C GLU A 60 4.54 0.00 -8.60
N GLU A 61 5.51 0.78 -9.08
CA GLU A 61 5.32 1.71 -10.18
C GLU A 61 4.69 1.08 -11.41
N GLY A 62 5.14 -0.11 -11.80
CA GLY A 62 4.60 -0.75 -12.99
C GLY A 62 3.12 -1.04 -12.88
N LEU A 63 2.67 -1.47 -11.69
CA LEU A 63 1.26 -1.71 -11.45
C LEU A 63 0.47 -0.41 -11.44
N ALA A 64 1.06 0.63 -10.87
CA ALA A 64 0.37 1.90 -10.77
C ALA A 64 0.07 2.49 -12.13
N ARG A 65 0.85 2.12 -13.13
CA ARG A 65 0.67 2.64 -14.48
C ARG A 65 -0.30 1.83 -15.31
N SER A 66 -0.85 0.76 -14.77
CA SER A 66 -1.81 -0.06 -15.51
C SER A 66 -3.12 0.69 -15.80
N ASN A 67 -3.45 1.67 -14.95
CA ASN A 67 -4.59 2.58 -15.18
C ASN A 67 -5.91 1.87 -15.43
N GLY A 68 -6.19 0.84 -14.63
CA GLY A 68 -7.47 0.17 -14.72
C GLY A 68 -8.61 1.08 -14.26
N PRO A 69 -9.84 0.69 -14.56
CA PRO A 69 -10.99 1.54 -14.23
C PRO A 69 -11.17 1.80 -12.74
N TRP A 70 -10.91 0.81 -11.89
CA TRP A 70 -11.02 1.02 -10.45
C TRP A 70 -9.93 1.91 -9.93
N LEU A 71 -8.71 1.77 -10.45
CA LEU A 71 -7.61 2.63 -10.05
C LEU A 71 -7.92 4.08 -10.40
N LYS A 72 -8.42 4.33 -11.59
CA LYS A 72 -8.81 5.69 -12.00
C LYS A 72 -9.90 6.23 -11.10
N ARG A 73 -10.89 5.41 -10.81
CA ARG A 73 -12.01 5.84 -9.99
C ARG A 73 -11.58 6.19 -8.58
N VAL A 74 -10.76 5.36 -7.99
CA VAL A 74 -10.26 5.59 -6.64
C VAL A 74 -9.43 6.87 -6.58
N ARG A 75 -8.57 7.08 -7.57
CA ARG A 75 -7.75 8.29 -7.60
C ARG A 75 -8.59 9.55 -7.78
N ASN A 76 -9.62 9.47 -8.58
CA ASN A 76 -10.47 10.63 -8.83
C ASN A 76 -11.31 10.99 -7.63
N GLU A 77 -11.77 10.02 -6.89
CA GLU A 77 -12.62 10.30 -5.74
C GLU A 77 -11.84 10.75 -4.53
N GLY A 78 -10.65 10.20 -4.34
CA GLY A 78 -9.86 10.51 -3.15
C GLY A 78 -10.52 9.99 -1.89
N GLY A 79 -10.05 10.44 -0.78
CA GLY A 79 -10.70 10.15 0.51
C GLY A 79 -10.27 8.84 1.13
N ARG A 80 -11.16 7.88 1.24
CA ARG A 80 -10.92 6.69 2.05
C ARG A 80 -9.79 5.80 1.56
N ILE A 81 -9.59 5.75 0.26
CA ILE A 81 -8.55 4.90 -0.31
C ILE A 81 -7.48 5.78 -0.91
N VAL A 82 -6.28 5.68 -0.38
CA VAL A 82 -5.14 6.45 -0.86
C VAL A 82 -4.18 5.49 -1.53
N VAL A 83 -3.86 5.76 -2.79
CA VAL A 83 -2.92 4.93 -3.55
C VAL A 83 -1.61 5.68 -3.67
N VAL A 84 -0.54 5.03 -3.25
CA VAL A 84 0.80 5.62 -3.28
C VAL A 84 1.67 4.75 -4.19
N GLU A 85 2.31 5.40 -5.13
CA GLU A 85 3.18 4.71 -6.07
C GLU A 85 4.61 4.72 -5.53
N VAL A 86 5.27 3.56 -5.59
CA VAL A 86 6.66 3.47 -5.15
C VAL A 86 7.50 2.86 -6.26
N PRO A 87 8.78 3.24 -6.35
CA PRO A 87 9.65 2.65 -7.37
C PRO A 87 9.95 1.21 -7.05
N PRO A 88 10.31 0.41 -8.06
CA PRO A 88 10.67 -0.96 -7.82
C PRO A 88 11.95 -1.06 -7.01
N LEU A 89 12.02 -2.10 -6.18
CA LEU A 89 13.23 -2.38 -5.41
C LEU A 89 14.21 -3.15 -6.29
N GLN A 90 14.59 -2.54 -7.37
CA GLN A 90 15.58 -3.12 -8.27
C GLN A 90 16.86 -2.37 -8.09
N ALA A 91 17.72 -2.93 -7.33
CA ALA A 91 19.01 -2.33 -7.10
C ALA A 91 20.08 -3.19 -7.73
N PRO A 92 21.23 -2.62 -8.04
CA PRO A 92 22.35 -3.46 -8.43
C PRO A 92 22.62 -4.51 -7.36
N ALA A 93 23.23 -5.59 -7.78
CA ALA A 93 23.46 -6.71 -6.87
C ALA A 93 24.15 -6.31 -5.59
N ASP A 94 24.98 -5.29 -5.67
CA ASP A 94 25.79 -4.85 -4.52
C ASP A 94 25.16 -3.72 -3.74
N TYR A 95 23.94 -3.33 -4.08
CA TYR A 95 23.30 -2.21 -3.42
C TYR A 95 21.83 -2.44 -3.26
N ARG A 96 21.33 -2.23 -2.06
CA ARG A 96 19.90 -2.30 -1.78
C ARG A 96 19.53 -1.21 -0.82
N PRO A 97 18.64 -0.30 -1.22
CA PRO A 97 18.21 0.71 -0.27
C PRO A 97 17.45 0.04 0.87
N PRO A 98 17.64 0.50 2.07
CA PRO A 98 16.87 -0.03 3.20
C PRO A 98 15.38 0.22 2.99
N VAL A 99 14.57 -0.75 3.35
CA VAL A 99 13.13 -0.61 3.25
C VAL A 99 12.63 0.51 4.15
N GLU A 100 13.29 0.68 5.29
CA GLU A 100 12.93 1.74 6.22
C GLU A 100 12.96 3.11 5.57
N ASP A 101 13.92 3.34 4.69
CA ASP A 101 14.01 4.62 4.01
C ASP A 101 12.82 4.85 3.09
N LEU A 102 12.36 3.80 2.43
CA LEU A 102 11.17 3.90 1.60
C LEU A 102 9.95 4.22 2.44
N VAL A 103 9.81 3.54 3.55
CA VAL A 103 8.66 3.76 4.43
C VAL A 103 8.67 5.18 4.97
N GLU A 104 9.83 5.67 5.37
CA GLU A 104 9.91 7.03 5.86
C GLU A 104 9.52 8.04 4.80
N SER A 105 9.91 7.80 3.56
CA SER A 105 9.60 8.76 2.51
C SER A 105 8.11 8.77 2.18
N ILE A 106 7.41 7.68 2.42
CA ILE A 106 5.98 7.59 2.13
C ILE A 106 5.15 8.05 3.31
N LEU A 107 5.48 7.55 4.50
CA LEU A 107 4.64 7.73 5.68
C LEU A 107 5.18 8.78 6.65
N GLY A 108 6.39 9.25 6.40
CA GLY A 108 7.02 10.21 7.28
C GLY A 108 7.86 9.54 8.34
N PRO A 109 8.77 10.30 8.96
CA PRO A 109 9.72 9.70 9.91
C PRO A 109 9.06 9.06 11.10
N SER A 110 7.89 9.52 11.49
CA SER A 110 7.23 8.98 12.67
C SER A 110 6.83 7.52 12.50
N ALA A 111 6.75 7.03 11.28
CA ALA A 111 6.38 5.64 11.05
C ALA A 111 7.38 4.67 11.66
N LEU A 112 8.64 5.09 11.81
CA LEU A 112 9.70 4.22 12.31
C LEU A 112 10.34 4.74 13.58
N GLU A 113 9.72 5.71 14.22
CA GLU A 113 10.28 6.35 15.41
C GLU A 113 10.48 5.38 16.56
N GLU A 114 9.70 4.33 16.60
CA GLU A 114 9.76 3.39 17.70
C GLU A 114 10.93 2.44 17.61
N ARG A 115 11.65 2.44 16.54
CA ARG A 115 12.80 1.55 16.42
C ARG A 115 13.87 1.92 17.43
N PRO A 116 14.46 0.93 18.05
CA PRO A 116 15.56 1.18 18.97
C PRO A 116 16.74 1.82 18.25
#